data_afd0de1342d0d65431a3ea55aa21ac92
#
_entry.id   afd0de1342d0d65431a3ea55aa21ac92
#
_cell.length_a   1.000
_cell.length_b   1.000
_cell.length_c   1.000
_cell.angle_alpha   90.00
_cell.angle_beta   90.00
_cell.angle_gamma   90.00
#
_symmetry.space_group_name_H-M   'P 1'
#
loop_
_entity.id
_entity.type
_entity.pdbx_description
1 polymer ?
#
loop_
_entity_poly.entity_id
_entity_poly.type
_entity_poly.pdbx_seq_one_letter_code
_entity_poly.pdbx_strand_id
1 'polypeptide(L)'
;MTDIDDTYIREAAQAPRKRKLPWKILVAAALIPLLTVTAFAADVLNIRTLVSGMTHYTSSQFSDMDKIMDKAGFQMDVKETFHNGFTFDKVYVEDTRGLDENDREVLKYREVQVNYRNADGVRLCLFAHPDMEEITDSESPVAQTAQIGGVTVSYYRDHYKFVPANYELTEAEKQWEAIPGNYISYGTDAVEETDVAFACWEKDGVRYTIMDSGAKVSPQTLFAMAKELME
;
A
#
# COMPACT_ATOMS: atom_id res chain seq x y z
N MET A 1 -6.07 -30.93 13.22
CA MET A 1 -5.19 -31.20 12.08
C MET A 1 -6.09 -31.61 10.94
N THR A 2 -6.44 -30.69 10.06
CA THR A 2 -7.24 -30.95 8.86
C THR A 2 -6.28 -30.86 7.68
N ASP A 3 -6.00 -32.02 7.09
CA ASP A 3 -5.27 -32.13 5.83
C ASP A 3 -6.02 -31.36 4.76
N ILE A 4 -5.40 -30.32 4.23
CA ILE A 4 -5.87 -29.69 2.99
C ILE A 4 -5.35 -30.56 1.87
N ASP A 5 -6.28 -31.24 1.21
CA ASP A 5 -6.04 -32.19 0.14
C ASP A 5 -5.31 -31.51 -1.03
N ASP A 6 -4.13 -32.02 -1.37
CA ASP A 6 -3.26 -31.56 -2.48
C ASP A 6 -3.99 -31.54 -3.85
N THR A 7 -5.17 -32.12 -3.93
CA THR A 7 -6.03 -32.13 -5.11
C THR A 7 -6.51 -30.73 -5.46
N TYR A 8 -6.80 -29.86 -4.46
CA TYR A 8 -7.27 -28.49 -4.70
C TYR A 8 -6.19 -27.58 -5.27
N ILE A 9 -4.91 -27.82 -4.91
CA ILE A 9 -3.77 -27.06 -5.42
C ILE A 9 -3.50 -27.42 -6.89
N ARG A 10 -3.72 -28.66 -7.27
CA ARG A 10 -3.56 -29.11 -8.67
C ARG A 10 -4.69 -28.67 -9.58
N GLU A 11 -5.93 -28.60 -9.09
CA GLU A 11 -7.06 -28.11 -9.88
C GLU A 11 -7.00 -26.60 -10.14
N ALA A 12 -6.47 -25.80 -9.20
CA ALA A 12 -6.28 -24.37 -9.39
C ALA A 12 -5.24 -24.07 -10.49
N ALA A 13 -4.27 -24.98 -10.70
CA ALA A 13 -3.22 -24.82 -11.70
C ALA A 13 -3.63 -25.27 -13.12
N GLN A 14 -4.80 -25.92 -13.31
CA GLN A 14 -5.18 -26.56 -14.59
C GLN A 14 -6.43 -26.04 -15.27
N ALA A 15 -7.09 -24.98 -14.79
CA ALA A 15 -8.33 -24.50 -15.38
C ALA A 15 -8.21 -23.12 -16.07
N PRO A 16 -8.04 -23.06 -17.39
CA PRO A 16 -8.25 -21.82 -18.12
C PRO A 16 -9.74 -21.62 -18.38
N ARG A 17 -10.49 -21.07 -17.45
CA ARG A 17 -11.83 -20.59 -17.72
C ARG A 17 -11.85 -19.07 -17.90
N LYS A 18 -11.83 -18.67 -19.17
CA LYS A 18 -12.12 -17.31 -19.64
C LYS A 18 -13.54 -16.90 -19.19
N ARG A 19 -13.68 -16.26 -18.04
CA ARG A 19 -14.83 -15.41 -17.76
C ARG A 19 -14.39 -13.98 -17.96
N LYS A 20 -14.93 -13.32 -18.97
CA LYS A 20 -14.80 -11.89 -19.19
C LYS A 20 -15.47 -11.16 -18.03
N LEU A 21 -14.71 -10.80 -17.01
CA LEU A 21 -15.12 -9.86 -15.98
C LEU A 21 -15.01 -8.44 -16.58
N PRO A 22 -15.96 -7.55 -16.35
CA PRO A 22 -15.90 -6.21 -16.94
C PRO A 22 -14.67 -5.48 -16.43
N TRP A 23 -13.84 -5.08 -17.37
CA TRP A 23 -12.53 -4.41 -17.27
C TRP A 23 -12.44 -3.32 -16.19
N LYS A 24 -13.53 -2.60 -15.91
CA LYS A 24 -13.54 -1.45 -14.98
C LYS A 24 -13.45 -1.81 -13.48
N ILE A 25 -13.60 -3.08 -13.11
CA ILE A 25 -13.59 -3.51 -11.70
C ILE A 25 -12.23 -4.10 -11.29
N LEU A 26 -11.45 -4.64 -12.24
CA LEU A 26 -10.18 -5.31 -11.97
C LEU A 26 -9.01 -4.36 -11.68
N VAL A 27 -9.00 -3.16 -12.29
CA VAL A 27 -7.91 -2.19 -12.13
C VAL A 27 -7.89 -1.57 -10.70
N ALA A 28 -9.05 -1.48 -10.04
CA ALA A 28 -9.12 -0.89 -8.70
C ALA A 28 -8.68 -1.83 -7.57
N ALA A 29 -8.75 -3.14 -7.78
CA ALA A 29 -8.45 -4.14 -6.75
C ALA A 29 -7.00 -4.64 -6.78
N ALA A 30 -6.32 -4.54 -7.94
CA ALA A 30 -4.96 -5.04 -8.11
C ALA A 30 -3.86 -4.03 -7.76
N LEU A 31 -4.18 -2.73 -7.69
CA LEU A 31 -3.19 -1.68 -7.43
C LEU A 31 -2.90 -1.43 -5.95
N ILE A 32 -3.73 -1.94 -5.05
CA ILE A 32 -3.66 -1.55 -3.64
C ILE A 32 -2.69 -2.42 -2.81
N PRO A 33 -2.58 -3.74 -3.00
CA PRO A 33 -1.72 -4.56 -2.14
C PRO A 33 -0.23 -4.54 -2.50
N LEU A 34 0.15 -4.10 -3.71
CA LEU A 34 1.54 -4.21 -4.18
C LEU A 34 2.41 -2.99 -3.89
N LEU A 35 1.81 -1.86 -3.52
CA LEU A 35 2.54 -0.59 -3.44
C LEU A 35 3.16 -0.27 -2.06
N THR A 36 2.87 -1.04 -1.03
CA THR A 36 3.44 -0.81 0.31
C THR A 36 4.73 -1.59 0.56
N VAL A 37 5.19 -2.35 -0.43
CA VAL A 37 6.44 -3.08 -0.32
C VAL A 37 7.57 -2.26 -0.86
N THR A 38 8.10 -1.42 -0.04
CA THR A 38 9.40 -0.85 -0.29
C THR A 38 10.48 -1.91 -0.06
N ALA A 39 11.44 -1.94 -0.93
CA ALA A 39 12.53 -2.91 -1.01
C ALA A 39 13.43 -3.05 0.25
N PHE A 40 13.09 -2.43 1.36
CA PHE A 40 13.96 -2.23 2.51
C PHE A 40 13.92 -3.28 3.60
N ALA A 41 12.78 -3.88 3.84
CA ALA A 41 12.75 -5.05 4.74
C ALA A 41 13.59 -6.21 4.19
N ALA A 42 13.97 -6.14 2.92
CA ALA A 42 14.72 -7.18 2.25
C ALA A 42 16.11 -7.41 2.86
N ASP A 43 16.84 -6.37 3.24
CA ASP A 43 18.25 -6.55 3.65
C ASP A 43 18.42 -7.00 5.10
N VAL A 44 17.55 -6.60 6.02
CA VAL A 44 17.67 -6.95 7.44
C VAL A 44 17.04 -8.30 7.77
N LEU A 45 15.89 -8.62 7.17
CA LEU A 45 15.16 -9.86 7.41
C LEU A 45 15.20 -10.84 6.23
N ASN A 46 15.97 -10.56 5.16
CA ASN A 46 15.93 -11.30 3.89
C ASN A 46 14.50 -11.44 3.33
N ILE A 47 13.65 -10.44 3.51
CA ILE A 47 12.29 -10.47 2.97
C ILE A 47 12.38 -10.35 1.46
N ARG A 48 11.95 -11.40 0.76
CA ARG A 48 11.91 -11.45 -0.70
C ARG A 48 10.54 -11.09 -1.25
N THR A 49 9.49 -11.36 -0.47
CA THR A 49 8.12 -11.15 -0.91
C THR A 49 7.29 -10.67 0.27
N LEU A 50 6.55 -9.57 0.10
CA LEU A 50 5.47 -9.23 1.00
C LEU A 50 4.16 -9.74 0.41
N VAL A 51 3.42 -10.44 1.22
CA VAL A 51 2.10 -10.93 0.86
C VAL A 51 1.10 -10.19 1.73
N SER A 52 0.36 -9.27 1.13
CA SER A 52 -0.83 -8.73 1.75
C SER A 52 -1.85 -9.86 1.79
N GLY A 53 -2.20 -10.25 3.00
CA GLY A 53 -3.03 -11.41 3.26
C GLY A 53 -4.52 -11.12 3.16
N MET A 54 -5.32 -11.99 3.74
CA MET A 54 -6.77 -11.86 3.76
C MET A 54 -7.18 -10.60 4.52
N THR A 55 -8.10 -9.82 3.90
CA THR A 55 -8.82 -8.76 4.59
C THR A 55 -9.57 -9.36 5.79
N HIS A 56 -9.13 -9.01 6.99
CA HIS A 56 -9.76 -9.49 8.23
C HIS A 56 -11.10 -8.85 8.49
N TYR A 57 -11.19 -7.57 8.18
CA TYR A 57 -12.39 -6.78 8.43
C TYR A 57 -12.47 -5.61 7.45
N THR A 58 -13.67 -5.22 7.11
CA THR A 58 -13.91 -4.06 6.24
C THR A 58 -15.19 -3.35 6.68
N SER A 59 -15.22 -2.01 6.60
CA SER A 59 -16.42 -1.21 6.80
C SER A 59 -16.46 -0.01 5.86
N SER A 60 -17.66 0.40 5.49
CA SER A 60 -17.94 1.67 4.80
C SER A 60 -18.60 2.70 5.74
N GLN A 61 -18.59 2.45 7.05
CA GLN A 61 -19.13 3.37 8.06
C GLN A 61 -18.00 3.86 8.97
N PHE A 62 -17.80 5.17 9.04
CA PHE A 62 -16.77 5.77 9.89
C PHE A 62 -17.00 5.48 11.38
N SER A 63 -18.27 5.33 11.79
CA SER A 63 -18.64 4.94 13.17
C SER A 63 -18.11 3.56 13.60
N ASP A 64 -17.60 2.75 12.68
CA ASP A 64 -16.99 1.45 13.02
C ASP A 64 -15.49 1.55 13.35
N MET A 65 -14.89 2.75 13.37
CA MET A 65 -13.44 2.92 13.55
C MET A 65 -12.92 2.33 14.87
N ASP A 66 -13.67 2.42 15.97
CA ASP A 66 -13.28 1.78 17.24
C ASP A 66 -13.13 0.26 17.08
N LYS A 67 -14.06 -0.39 16.37
CA LYS A 67 -13.96 -1.83 16.07
C LYS A 67 -12.80 -2.16 15.13
N ILE A 68 -12.50 -1.24 14.21
CA ILE A 68 -11.33 -1.37 13.32
C ILE A 68 -10.04 -1.38 14.13
N MET A 69 -9.87 -0.40 15.04
CA MET A 69 -8.70 -0.29 15.91
C MET A 69 -8.57 -1.51 16.84
N ASP A 70 -9.68 -1.99 17.41
CA ASP A 70 -9.70 -3.23 18.18
C ASP A 70 -9.25 -4.45 17.36
N LYS A 71 -9.68 -4.52 16.09
CA LYS A 71 -9.28 -5.61 15.19
C LYS A 71 -7.83 -5.48 14.75
N ALA A 72 -7.36 -4.27 14.51
CA ALA A 72 -5.97 -4.00 14.15
C ALA A 72 -5.01 -4.26 15.33
N GLY A 73 -5.47 -4.02 16.57
CA GLY A 73 -4.69 -4.20 17.78
C GLY A 73 -3.83 -2.97 18.12
N PHE A 74 -4.08 -1.83 17.49
CA PHE A 74 -3.43 -0.54 17.79
C PHE A 74 -4.40 0.61 17.56
N GLN A 75 -4.10 1.78 18.14
CA GLN A 75 -4.84 3.01 17.93
C GLN A 75 -4.15 3.84 16.84
N MET A 76 -4.94 4.55 16.05
CA MET A 76 -4.44 5.44 15.01
C MET A 76 -5.25 6.73 14.92
N ASP A 77 -4.61 7.79 14.44
CA ASP A 77 -5.30 9.02 14.10
C ASP A 77 -6.04 8.85 12.76
N VAL A 78 -7.31 9.23 12.75
CA VAL A 78 -8.16 9.14 11.55
C VAL A 78 -9.25 10.21 11.59
N LYS A 79 -9.66 10.71 10.43
CA LYS A 79 -10.76 11.70 10.29
C LYS A 79 -11.81 11.21 9.30
N GLU A 80 -13.06 11.53 9.55
CA GLU A 80 -14.15 11.27 8.61
C GLU A 80 -14.08 12.21 7.40
N THR A 81 -13.71 13.48 7.64
CA THR A 81 -13.65 14.50 6.60
C THR A 81 -12.48 15.44 6.85
N PHE A 82 -11.69 15.72 5.81
CA PHE A 82 -10.64 16.72 5.81
C PHE A 82 -11.16 18.07 5.28
N HIS A 83 -10.54 19.15 5.73
CA HIS A 83 -10.91 20.51 5.29
C HIS A 83 -10.78 20.73 3.78
N ASN A 84 -9.91 19.97 3.12
CA ASN A 84 -9.72 20.01 1.68
C ASN A 84 -10.76 19.18 0.88
N GLY A 85 -11.80 18.68 1.55
CA GLY A 85 -12.94 18.01 0.92
C GLY A 85 -12.75 16.49 0.67
N PHE A 86 -11.65 15.89 1.11
CA PHE A 86 -11.55 14.43 1.14
C PHE A 86 -12.41 13.88 2.28
N THR A 87 -13.25 12.90 1.96
CA THR A 87 -14.14 12.21 2.91
C THR A 87 -13.88 10.72 2.92
N PHE A 88 -14.08 10.12 4.07
CA PHE A 88 -14.00 8.67 4.26
C PHE A 88 -14.91 7.94 3.27
N ASP A 89 -14.39 6.90 2.65
CA ASP A 89 -15.12 6.02 1.73
C ASP A 89 -15.20 4.59 2.29
N LYS A 90 -14.08 4.03 2.71
CA LYS A 90 -14.01 2.66 3.21
C LYS A 90 -12.73 2.39 4.00
N VAL A 91 -12.79 1.44 4.92
CA VAL A 91 -11.63 0.99 5.70
C VAL A 91 -11.48 -0.53 5.61
N TYR A 92 -10.22 -0.98 5.67
CA TYR A 92 -9.82 -2.39 5.70
C TYR A 92 -8.82 -2.61 6.83
N VAL A 93 -8.86 -3.80 7.43
CA VAL A 93 -7.78 -4.33 8.27
C VAL A 93 -7.21 -5.54 7.54
N GLU A 94 -5.93 -5.52 7.27
CA GLU A 94 -5.24 -6.56 6.51
C GLU A 94 -4.09 -7.17 7.33
N ASP A 95 -3.88 -8.49 7.22
CA ASP A 95 -2.65 -9.13 7.68
C ASP A 95 -1.61 -9.03 6.57
N THR A 96 -0.46 -8.49 6.88
CA THR A 96 0.70 -8.46 5.99
C THR A 96 1.78 -9.40 6.52
N ARG A 97 2.38 -10.19 5.64
CA ARG A 97 3.44 -11.15 5.95
C ARG A 97 4.63 -10.95 5.04
N GLY A 98 5.81 -10.90 5.62
CA GLY A 98 7.06 -10.95 4.89
C GLY A 98 7.58 -12.38 4.82
N LEU A 99 7.92 -12.84 3.61
CA LEU A 99 8.46 -14.16 3.35
C LEU A 99 9.92 -14.04 2.91
N ASP A 100 10.78 -14.93 3.42
CA ASP A 100 12.18 -15.07 2.99
C ASP A 100 12.29 -15.80 1.64
N GLU A 101 13.52 -16.05 1.18
CA GLU A 101 13.83 -16.77 -0.06
C GLU A 101 13.36 -18.24 -0.06
N ASN A 102 12.99 -18.79 1.10
CA ASN A 102 12.50 -20.15 1.29
C ASN A 102 11.00 -20.18 1.60
N ASP A 103 10.26 -19.11 1.31
CA ASP A 103 8.84 -18.92 1.61
C ASP A 103 8.49 -19.03 3.11
N ARG A 104 9.45 -18.78 4.01
CA ARG A 104 9.21 -18.78 5.45
C ARG A 104 8.75 -17.39 5.88
N GLU A 105 7.70 -17.36 6.72
CA GLU A 105 7.23 -16.11 7.33
C GLU A 105 8.30 -15.61 8.32
N VAL A 106 8.87 -14.45 8.04
CA VAL A 106 9.88 -13.76 8.85
C VAL A 106 9.34 -12.46 9.45
N LEU A 107 8.23 -11.96 8.93
CA LEU A 107 7.55 -10.77 9.42
C LEU A 107 6.05 -10.98 9.33
N LYS A 108 5.31 -10.49 10.33
CA LYS A 108 3.85 -10.43 10.32
C LYS A 108 3.36 -9.21 11.09
N TYR A 109 2.48 -8.44 10.46
CA TYR A 109 1.83 -7.30 11.11
C TYR A 109 0.42 -7.09 10.56
N ARG A 110 -0.36 -6.27 11.25
CA ARG A 110 -1.64 -5.76 10.76
C ARG A 110 -1.49 -4.33 10.29
N GLU A 111 -2.14 -4.06 9.18
CA GLU A 111 -2.24 -2.74 8.60
C GLU A 111 -3.70 -2.32 8.52
N VAL A 112 -3.96 -1.06 8.81
CA VAL A 112 -5.24 -0.42 8.55
C VAL A 112 -5.09 0.44 7.31
N GLN A 113 -5.99 0.24 6.36
CA GLN A 113 -6.05 0.99 5.13
C GLN A 113 -7.37 1.75 5.06
N VAL A 114 -7.31 3.08 5.04
CA VAL A 114 -8.48 3.96 4.96
C VAL A 114 -8.50 4.66 3.61
N ASN A 115 -9.53 4.41 2.83
CA ASN A 115 -9.74 5.08 1.55
C ASN A 115 -10.54 6.36 1.74
N TYR A 116 -10.07 7.41 1.10
CA TYR A 116 -10.71 8.72 1.02
C TYR A 116 -11.02 9.07 -0.42
N ARG A 117 -12.04 9.88 -0.62
CA ARG A 117 -12.43 10.39 -1.93
C ARG A 117 -12.91 11.83 -1.82
N ASN A 118 -12.58 12.66 -2.81
CA ASN A 118 -13.13 14.01 -2.95
C ASN A 118 -14.26 14.08 -3.99
N ALA A 119 -14.87 15.26 -4.14
CA ALA A 119 -15.96 15.49 -5.09
C ALA A 119 -15.53 15.31 -6.56
N ASP A 120 -14.26 15.51 -6.89
CA ASP A 120 -13.70 15.32 -8.23
C ASP A 120 -13.41 13.85 -8.55
N GLY A 121 -13.66 12.94 -7.61
CA GLY A 121 -13.41 11.51 -7.75
C GLY A 121 -11.93 11.11 -7.55
N VAL A 122 -11.07 12.02 -7.09
CA VAL A 122 -9.70 11.69 -6.69
C VAL A 122 -9.77 10.82 -5.44
N ARG A 123 -8.96 9.77 -5.41
CA ARG A 123 -8.86 8.84 -4.29
C ARG A 123 -7.49 8.91 -3.68
N LEU A 124 -7.46 8.89 -2.35
CA LEU A 124 -6.27 8.77 -1.54
C LEU A 124 -6.42 7.56 -0.61
N CYS A 125 -5.32 6.96 -0.23
CA CYS A 125 -5.30 5.89 0.74
C CYS A 125 -4.38 6.28 1.91
N LEU A 126 -4.91 6.22 3.13
CA LEU A 126 -4.12 6.30 4.36
C LEU A 126 -3.84 4.89 4.84
N PHE A 127 -2.59 4.53 4.93
CA PHE A 127 -2.10 3.31 5.57
C PHE A 127 -1.60 3.65 6.96
N ALA A 128 -1.86 2.76 7.91
CA ALA A 128 -1.31 2.84 9.25
C ALA A 128 -0.97 1.44 9.77
N HIS A 129 0.21 1.30 10.35
CA HIS A 129 0.65 0.08 11.02
C HIS A 129 1.56 0.42 12.20
N PRO A 130 1.74 -0.47 13.20
CA PRO A 130 2.73 -0.26 14.24
C PRO A 130 4.10 0.00 13.63
N ASP A 131 4.84 0.96 14.21
CA ASP A 131 6.22 1.17 13.76
C ASP A 131 7.06 -0.06 14.13
N MET A 132 7.86 -0.50 13.20
CA MET A 132 8.72 -1.68 13.32
C MET A 132 10.09 -1.33 12.78
N GLU A 133 11.12 -1.55 13.61
CA GLU A 133 12.52 -1.26 13.22
C GLU A 133 12.95 -2.00 11.94
N GLU A 134 12.29 -3.12 11.65
CA GLU A 134 12.55 -3.96 10.48
C GLU A 134 11.97 -3.39 9.19
N ILE A 135 11.02 -2.46 9.27
CA ILE A 135 10.43 -1.80 8.10
C ILE A 135 10.97 -0.37 8.05
N THR A 136 11.96 -0.16 7.23
CA THR A 136 12.54 1.16 7.01
C THR A 136 11.82 1.94 5.92
N ASP A 137 12.09 3.23 5.83
CA ASP A 137 11.54 4.08 4.77
C ASP A 137 12.05 3.66 3.38
N SER A 138 11.31 4.05 2.35
CA SER A 138 11.64 3.81 0.95
C SER A 138 13.06 4.28 0.59
N GLU A 139 13.76 3.55 -0.30
CA GLU A 139 15.01 4.02 -0.94
C GLU A 139 14.79 5.22 -1.86
N SER A 140 13.54 5.54 -2.12
CA SER A 140 13.17 6.68 -2.92
C SER A 140 13.73 7.96 -2.30
N PRO A 141 14.30 8.83 -3.10
CA PRO A 141 14.79 10.10 -2.60
C PRO A 141 13.64 10.94 -2.05
N VAL A 142 13.82 11.46 -0.84
CA VAL A 142 12.87 12.40 -0.23
C VAL A 142 12.82 13.66 -1.09
N ALA A 143 11.66 13.92 -1.70
CA ALA A 143 11.49 15.10 -2.56
C ALA A 143 11.24 16.38 -1.75
N GLN A 144 10.50 16.28 -0.64
CA GLN A 144 10.19 17.41 0.26
C GLN A 144 9.97 16.90 1.69
N THR A 145 10.18 17.79 2.66
CA THR A 145 9.83 17.53 4.07
C THR A 145 9.06 18.70 4.66
N ALA A 146 8.22 18.42 5.67
CA ALA A 146 7.56 19.42 6.49
C ALA A 146 7.69 19.05 7.98
N GLN A 147 7.88 20.05 8.84
CA GLN A 147 7.82 19.88 10.30
C GLN A 147 6.42 20.26 10.78
N ILE A 148 5.69 19.28 11.34
CA ILE A 148 4.31 19.45 11.78
C ILE A 148 4.21 18.97 13.22
N GLY A 149 3.96 19.88 14.18
CA GLY A 149 3.82 19.50 15.58
C GLY A 149 5.06 18.80 16.19
N GLY A 150 6.27 19.04 15.64
CA GLY A 150 7.50 18.37 16.04
C GLY A 150 7.77 17.04 15.31
N VAL A 151 6.83 16.58 14.48
CA VAL A 151 6.98 15.39 13.65
C VAL A 151 7.46 15.78 12.25
N THR A 152 8.42 15.02 11.70
CA THR A 152 8.86 15.17 10.31
C THR A 152 7.95 14.39 9.40
N VAL A 153 7.30 15.06 8.46
CA VAL A 153 6.55 14.41 7.36
C VAL A 153 7.41 14.46 6.11
N SER A 154 7.73 13.29 5.54
CA SER A 154 8.51 13.14 4.33
C SER A 154 7.59 12.88 3.14
N TYR A 155 7.82 13.60 2.04
CA TYR A 155 7.11 13.42 0.78
C TYR A 155 8.03 12.77 -0.24
N TYR A 156 7.51 11.74 -0.91
CA TYR A 156 8.15 10.99 -1.99
C TYR A 156 7.29 11.03 -3.24
N ARG A 157 7.91 10.89 -4.39
CA ARG A 157 7.22 10.70 -5.67
C ARG A 157 7.95 9.66 -6.49
N ASP A 158 7.34 8.51 -6.64
CA ASP A 158 7.88 7.34 -7.30
C ASP A 158 7.26 7.16 -8.68
N HIS A 159 8.03 6.58 -9.60
CA HIS A 159 7.61 6.26 -10.95
C HIS A 159 7.40 4.76 -11.08
N TYR A 160 6.18 4.35 -11.35
CA TYR A 160 5.83 2.94 -11.51
C TYR A 160 5.57 2.60 -12.97
N LYS A 161 6.16 1.49 -13.40
CA LYS A 161 5.84 0.82 -14.65
C LYS A 161 5.22 -0.53 -14.33
N PHE A 162 3.94 -0.67 -14.59
CA PHE A 162 3.22 -1.92 -14.44
C PHE A 162 3.32 -2.72 -15.73
N VAL A 163 3.61 -4.01 -15.62
CA VAL A 163 3.82 -4.88 -16.78
C VAL A 163 3.11 -6.23 -16.60
N PRO A 164 2.78 -6.94 -17.69
CA PRO A 164 2.25 -8.30 -17.62
C PRO A 164 3.17 -9.27 -16.87
N ALA A 165 2.59 -10.29 -16.24
CA ALA A 165 3.34 -11.25 -15.43
C ALA A 165 4.46 -11.98 -16.20
N ASN A 166 4.36 -12.08 -17.52
CA ASN A 166 5.34 -12.70 -18.42
C ASN A 166 6.16 -11.68 -19.24
N TYR A 167 6.17 -10.41 -18.80
CA TYR A 167 6.91 -9.36 -19.50
C TYR A 167 8.42 -9.55 -19.31
N GLU A 168 9.18 -9.46 -20.40
CA GLU A 168 10.63 -9.52 -20.38
C GLU A 168 11.20 -8.10 -20.46
N LEU A 169 11.94 -7.70 -19.42
CA LEU A 169 12.56 -6.38 -19.36
C LEU A 169 13.68 -6.25 -20.38
N THR A 170 13.68 -5.14 -21.08
CA THR A 170 14.83 -4.70 -21.88
C THR A 170 15.98 -4.25 -20.98
N GLU A 171 17.21 -4.19 -21.50
CA GLU A 171 18.35 -3.67 -20.74
C GLU A 171 18.16 -2.19 -20.32
N ALA A 172 17.46 -1.40 -21.15
CA ALA A 172 17.13 -0.02 -20.80
C ALA A 172 16.16 0.06 -19.61
N GLU A 173 15.18 -0.83 -19.52
CA GLU A 173 14.25 -0.90 -18.39
C GLU A 173 14.90 -1.37 -17.12
N LYS A 174 15.83 -2.32 -17.18
CA LYS A 174 16.64 -2.73 -16.02
C LYS A 174 17.52 -1.58 -15.50
N GLN A 175 18.09 -0.77 -16.41
CA GLN A 175 18.84 0.42 -16.03
C GLN A 175 17.93 1.51 -15.44
N TRP A 176 16.71 1.65 -15.94
CA TRP A 176 15.73 2.59 -15.41
C TRP A 176 15.26 2.17 -14.01
N GLU A 177 14.96 0.88 -13.78
CA GLU A 177 14.58 0.33 -12.49
C GLU A 177 15.70 0.47 -11.43
N ALA A 178 16.96 0.46 -11.84
CA ALA A 178 18.10 0.67 -10.93
C ALA A 178 18.23 2.12 -10.41
N ILE A 179 17.42 3.06 -10.90
CA ILE A 179 17.37 4.43 -10.40
C ILE A 179 16.41 4.49 -9.21
N PRO A 180 16.85 4.93 -8.01
CA PRO A 180 15.98 5.05 -6.84
C PRO A 180 14.73 5.89 -7.13
N GLY A 181 13.57 5.37 -6.73
CA GLY A 181 12.26 5.97 -7.02
C GLY A 181 11.61 5.46 -8.30
N ASN A 182 12.26 4.56 -9.04
CA ASN A 182 11.67 3.88 -10.20
C ASN A 182 11.40 2.42 -9.87
N TYR A 183 10.21 1.95 -10.19
CA TYR A 183 9.78 0.59 -9.86
C TYR A 183 9.08 -0.09 -11.03
N ILE A 184 9.37 -1.37 -11.24
CA ILE A 184 8.64 -2.22 -12.18
C ILE A 184 7.80 -3.23 -11.40
N SER A 185 6.50 -3.22 -11.64
CA SER A 185 5.54 -4.11 -10.97
C SER A 185 4.86 -5.00 -11.98
N TYR A 186 4.84 -6.31 -11.69
CA TYR A 186 4.28 -7.34 -12.56
C TYR A 186 2.86 -7.71 -12.18
N GLY A 187 2.02 -8.04 -13.17
CA GLY A 187 0.69 -8.61 -12.94
C GLY A 187 -0.47 -7.85 -13.55
N THR A 188 -0.21 -6.83 -14.37
CA THR A 188 -1.24 -6.12 -15.15
C THR A 188 -1.48 -6.81 -16.51
N ASP A 189 -2.60 -6.50 -17.15
CA ASP A 189 -2.91 -7.03 -18.49
C ASP A 189 -2.18 -6.28 -19.61
N ALA A 190 -1.69 -5.07 -19.34
CA ALA A 190 -1.00 -4.19 -20.29
C ALA A 190 0.10 -3.41 -19.58
N VAL A 191 1.05 -2.88 -20.36
CA VAL A 191 2.06 -1.96 -19.84
C VAL A 191 1.41 -0.62 -19.55
N GLU A 192 1.53 -0.15 -18.30
CA GLU A 192 1.03 1.14 -17.83
C GLU A 192 2.12 1.84 -17.02
N GLU A 193 2.23 3.16 -17.16
CA GLU A 193 3.15 3.98 -16.36
C GLU A 193 2.36 5.00 -15.56
N THR A 194 2.72 5.18 -14.28
CA THR A 194 2.09 6.16 -13.41
C THR A 194 3.05 6.65 -12.35
N ASP A 195 2.85 7.88 -11.91
CA ASP A 195 3.50 8.39 -10.71
C ASP A 195 2.66 8.05 -9.49
N VAL A 196 3.30 7.74 -8.39
CA VAL A 196 2.66 7.57 -7.09
C VAL A 196 3.33 8.51 -6.09
N ALA A 197 2.53 9.29 -5.40
CA ALA A 197 3.02 10.20 -4.37
C ALA A 197 2.69 9.66 -2.98
N PHE A 198 3.61 9.90 -2.03
CA PHE A 198 3.48 9.47 -0.65
C PHE A 198 3.81 10.61 0.31
N ALA A 199 3.07 10.70 1.41
CA ALA A 199 3.46 11.47 2.59
C ALA A 199 3.54 10.51 3.77
N CYS A 200 4.75 10.36 4.34
CA CYS A 200 5.06 9.37 5.37
C CYS A 200 5.51 10.06 6.65
N TRP A 201 5.04 9.57 7.80
CA TRP A 201 5.48 10.03 9.11
C TRP A 201 5.25 8.94 10.16
N GLU A 202 5.90 9.12 11.30
CA GLU A 202 5.68 8.31 12.49
C GLU A 202 5.16 9.20 13.62
N LYS A 203 4.16 8.69 14.35
CA LYS A 203 3.62 9.34 15.54
C LYS A 203 3.11 8.29 16.51
N ASP A 204 3.49 8.41 17.79
CA ASP A 204 3.04 7.54 18.89
C ASP A 204 3.22 6.03 18.63
N GLY A 205 4.34 5.65 17.93
CA GLY A 205 4.66 4.26 17.60
C GLY A 205 3.80 3.68 16.47
N VAL A 206 3.14 4.54 15.70
CA VAL A 206 2.41 4.18 14.48
C VAL A 206 3.02 4.88 13.30
N ARG A 207 3.28 4.12 12.24
CA ARG A 207 3.72 4.65 10.95
C ARG A 207 2.52 4.89 10.07
N TYR A 208 2.48 6.07 9.49
CA TYR A 208 1.43 6.54 8.61
C TYR A 208 1.96 6.81 7.21
N THR A 209 1.18 6.46 6.20
CA THR A 209 1.46 6.79 4.80
C THR A 209 0.18 7.22 4.11
N ILE A 210 0.11 8.46 3.63
CA ILE A 210 -0.94 8.86 2.69
C ILE A 210 -0.40 8.64 1.27
N MET A 211 -1.08 7.81 0.50
CA MET A 211 -0.72 7.49 -0.88
C MET A 211 -1.72 8.12 -1.86
N ASP A 212 -1.17 8.74 -2.90
CA ASP A 212 -1.88 9.27 -4.07
C ASP A 212 -1.43 8.54 -5.34
N SER A 213 -2.21 7.57 -5.77
CA SER A 213 -1.95 6.86 -7.03
C SER A 213 -2.30 7.76 -8.22
N GLY A 214 -1.26 8.13 -8.97
CA GLY A 214 -1.33 9.06 -10.09
C GLY A 214 -0.85 10.47 -9.74
N ALA A 215 -0.33 10.69 -8.51
CA ALA A 215 0.22 11.97 -8.02
C ALA A 215 -0.66 13.19 -8.39
N LYS A 216 -1.96 13.05 -8.14
CA LYS A 216 -3.01 14.00 -8.57
C LYS A 216 -3.14 15.21 -7.66
N VAL A 217 -2.65 15.13 -6.43
CA VAL A 217 -2.70 16.22 -5.46
C VAL A 217 -1.30 16.76 -5.16
N SER A 218 -1.25 18.01 -4.71
CA SER A 218 0.02 18.65 -4.39
C SER A 218 0.63 18.08 -3.09
N PRO A 219 1.98 18.15 -2.90
CA PRO A 219 2.60 17.84 -1.62
C PRO A 219 2.00 18.61 -0.46
N GLN A 220 1.64 19.90 -0.67
CA GLN A 220 1.02 20.77 0.34
C GLN A 220 -0.35 20.24 0.80
N THR A 221 -1.10 19.62 -0.13
CA THR A 221 -2.38 18.96 0.20
C THR A 221 -2.16 17.77 1.12
N LEU A 222 -1.18 16.92 0.83
CA LEU A 222 -0.85 15.76 1.67
C LEU A 222 -0.29 16.20 3.04
N PHE A 223 0.56 17.23 3.09
CA PHE A 223 1.02 17.81 4.35
C PHE A 223 -0.10 18.41 5.20
N ALA A 224 -1.07 19.08 4.56
CA ALA A 224 -2.25 19.60 5.27
C ALA A 224 -3.09 18.46 5.88
N MET A 225 -3.29 17.37 5.16
CA MET A 225 -3.99 16.19 5.69
C MET A 225 -3.23 15.53 6.83
N ALA A 226 -1.91 15.36 6.70
CA ALA A 226 -1.08 14.86 7.79
C ALA A 226 -1.18 15.75 9.05
N LYS A 227 -1.17 17.08 8.87
CA LYS A 227 -1.37 18.03 9.96
C LYS A 227 -2.71 17.83 10.65
N GLU A 228 -3.79 17.73 9.87
CA GLU A 228 -5.13 17.51 10.43
C GLU A 228 -5.26 16.19 11.19
N LEU A 229 -4.51 15.13 10.81
CA LEU A 229 -4.47 13.88 11.55
C LEU A 229 -3.70 14.00 12.88
N MET A 230 -2.76 14.94 12.99
CA MET A 230 -1.94 15.15 14.19
C MET A 230 -2.58 16.09 15.23
N GLU A 231 -3.62 16.85 14.84
CA GLU A 231 -4.38 17.78 15.69
C GLU A 231 -5.50 17.05 16.48
#